data_f73479e04706d7c428b6739652fcb1fb
#
_entry.id   f73479e04706d7c428b6739652fcb1fb
#
_cell.length_a   1.000
_cell.length_b   1.000
_cell.length_c   1.000
_cell.angle_alpha   90.00
_cell.angle_beta   90.00
_cell.angle_gamma   90.00
#
_symmetry.space_group_name_H-M   'P 1'
#
loop_
_entity.id
_entity.type
_entity.pdbx_description
1 polymer ?
#
loop_
_entity_poly.entity_id
_entity_poly.type
_entity_poly.pdbx_seq_one_letter_code
_entity_poly.pdbx_strand_id
1 'polypeptide(L)'
;MISAGDFRNGVTFEMDGQVVSIIEFQHVKPGKGAAFVRTKIRNVITGAVVEKTFNPNDKYPTAFIERKDMEYSYSDGDLYYFMDTETWEQLPINKSVLSDNFKFVKENMECTIYSYKGKVFNVEPPFFVELEVTDTDPGFAGNTATNATKPATLETGAEIKVPLFIDRGEIIRVDTRTGEYLSRA
;
A
#
# COMPACT_ATOMS: atom_id res chain seq x y z
N MET A 1 12.88 -3.97 -23.89
CA MET A 1 14.03 -4.14 -22.99
C MET A 1 14.57 -2.79 -22.53
N ILE A 2 15.05 -2.71 -21.31
CA ILE A 2 15.66 -1.50 -20.76
C ILE A 2 17.13 -1.79 -20.42
N SER A 3 18.02 -0.84 -20.72
CA SER A 3 19.42 -0.91 -20.30
C SER A 3 19.59 -0.37 -18.89
N ALA A 4 20.49 -0.96 -18.12
CA ALA A 4 20.77 -0.48 -16.75
C ALA A 4 21.25 0.98 -16.74
N GLY A 5 21.90 1.43 -17.80
CA GLY A 5 22.25 2.84 -17.98
C GLY A 5 21.06 3.80 -18.04
N ASP A 6 19.87 3.29 -18.33
CA ASP A 6 18.62 4.07 -18.42
C ASP A 6 17.74 3.94 -17.18
N PHE A 7 18.21 3.28 -16.13
CA PHE A 7 17.47 3.12 -14.90
C PHE A 7 17.10 4.45 -14.25
N ARG A 8 15.87 4.56 -13.81
CA ARG A 8 15.32 5.68 -13.05
C ARG A 8 14.43 5.13 -11.93
N ASN A 9 14.19 5.92 -10.91
CA ASN A 9 13.27 5.55 -9.84
C ASN A 9 11.89 5.22 -10.41
N GLY A 10 11.32 4.11 -9.96
CA GLY A 10 10.01 3.62 -10.41
C GLY A 10 10.03 2.72 -11.64
N VAL A 11 11.16 2.57 -12.31
CA VAL A 11 11.30 1.61 -13.42
C VAL A 11 11.13 0.20 -12.91
N THR A 12 10.33 -0.62 -13.60
CA THR A 12 10.09 -2.03 -13.30
C THR A 12 10.63 -2.91 -14.44
N PHE A 13 11.29 -3.99 -14.08
CA PHE A 13 11.86 -4.93 -15.04
C PHE A 13 11.90 -6.35 -14.46
N GLU A 14 12.09 -7.33 -15.34
CA GLU A 14 12.25 -8.72 -14.94
C GLU A 14 13.73 -9.06 -14.76
N MET A 15 14.03 -9.72 -13.64
CA MET A 15 15.37 -10.23 -13.34
C MET A 15 15.25 -11.55 -12.57
N ASP A 16 15.90 -12.58 -13.08
CA ASP A 16 15.91 -13.92 -12.47
C ASP A 16 14.49 -14.47 -12.18
N GLY A 17 13.55 -14.23 -13.11
CA GLY A 17 12.16 -14.65 -12.96
C GLY A 17 11.33 -13.81 -11.98
N GLN A 18 11.88 -12.73 -11.48
CA GLN A 18 11.21 -11.85 -10.52
C GLN A 18 10.97 -10.46 -11.13
N VAL A 19 9.92 -9.80 -10.67
CA VAL A 19 9.65 -8.41 -11.02
C VAL A 19 10.25 -7.51 -9.94
N VAL A 20 11.13 -6.62 -10.35
CA VAL A 20 11.79 -5.68 -9.45
C VAL A 20 11.56 -4.24 -9.90
N SER A 21 11.55 -3.34 -8.93
CA SER A 21 11.42 -1.89 -9.13
C SER A 21 12.66 -1.18 -8.60
N ILE A 22 13.13 -0.19 -9.35
CA ILE A 22 14.23 0.69 -8.88
C ILE A 22 13.66 1.69 -7.89
N ILE A 23 14.18 1.68 -6.67
CA ILE A 23 13.82 2.68 -5.65
C ILE A 23 14.89 3.75 -5.45
N GLU A 24 16.17 3.40 -5.68
CA GLU A 24 17.28 4.35 -5.72
C GLU A 24 18.27 3.92 -6.77
N PHE A 25 18.91 4.89 -7.44
CA PHE A 25 19.96 4.60 -8.39
C PHE A 25 21.04 5.67 -8.34
N GLN A 26 22.28 5.28 -8.69
CA GLN A 26 23.41 6.17 -8.82
C GLN A 26 24.31 5.67 -9.96
N HIS A 27 24.53 6.53 -10.95
CA HIS A 27 25.53 6.28 -11.99
C HIS A 27 26.90 6.67 -11.49
N VAL A 28 27.85 5.74 -11.49
CA VAL A 28 29.20 5.96 -11.02
C VAL A 28 30.17 5.77 -12.20
N LYS A 29 30.96 6.82 -12.46
CA LYS A 29 32.04 6.78 -13.43
C LYS A 29 33.36 6.96 -12.68
N PRO A 30 34.02 5.88 -12.26
CA PRO A 30 35.29 6.00 -11.54
C PRO A 30 36.37 6.55 -12.45
N GLY A 31 37.37 7.25 -11.90
CA GLY A 31 38.53 7.75 -12.65
C GLY A 31 39.38 6.62 -13.23
N LYS A 32 39.38 5.46 -12.61
CA LYS A 32 39.98 4.22 -13.09
C LYS A 32 38.97 3.09 -12.97
N GLY A 33 38.74 2.33 -14.05
CA GLY A 33 37.82 1.22 -14.10
C GLY A 33 36.53 1.51 -14.89
N ALA A 34 35.69 0.52 -15.03
CA ALA A 34 34.46 0.59 -15.78
C ALA A 34 33.34 1.33 -15.02
N ALA A 35 32.51 2.07 -15.75
CA ALA A 35 31.31 2.68 -15.18
C ALA A 35 30.36 1.61 -14.68
N PHE A 36 29.59 1.91 -13.63
CA PHE A 36 28.57 1.03 -13.09
C PHE A 36 27.38 1.80 -12.56
N VAL A 37 26.25 1.10 -12.37
CA VAL A 37 25.02 1.66 -11.79
C VAL A 37 24.78 0.97 -10.46
N ARG A 38 24.86 1.71 -9.37
CA ARG A 38 24.51 1.22 -8.03
C ARG A 38 23.03 1.47 -7.79
N THR A 39 22.31 0.46 -7.35
CA THR A 39 20.87 0.55 -7.17
C THR A 39 20.41 -0.05 -5.85
N LYS A 40 19.28 0.44 -5.36
CA LYS A 40 18.40 -0.33 -4.48
C LYS A 40 17.20 -0.78 -5.28
N ILE A 41 16.92 -2.06 -5.25
CA ILE A 41 15.79 -2.66 -5.95
C ILE A 41 14.85 -3.30 -4.95
N ARG A 42 13.56 -3.23 -5.26
CA ARG A 42 12.51 -3.89 -4.48
C ARG A 42 11.88 -4.98 -5.33
N ASN A 43 11.77 -6.19 -4.77
CA ASN A 43 10.90 -7.20 -5.35
C ASN A 43 9.45 -6.73 -5.18
N VAL A 44 8.76 -6.52 -6.28
CA VAL A 44 7.41 -5.94 -6.28
C VAL A 44 6.39 -6.86 -5.60
N ILE A 45 6.60 -8.17 -5.69
CA ILE A 45 5.68 -9.19 -5.14
C ILE A 45 5.97 -9.45 -3.65
N THR A 46 7.23 -9.64 -3.28
CA THR A 46 7.60 -9.98 -1.90
C THR A 46 7.90 -8.77 -1.01
N GLY A 47 8.17 -7.62 -1.61
CA GLY A 47 8.56 -6.40 -0.91
C GLY A 47 10.02 -6.35 -0.46
N ALA A 48 10.78 -7.40 -0.66
CA ALA A 48 12.19 -7.46 -0.26
C ALA A 48 13.02 -6.40 -0.98
N VAL A 49 13.88 -5.69 -0.25
CA VAL A 49 14.76 -4.66 -0.77
C VAL A 49 16.20 -5.13 -0.68
N VAL A 50 16.93 -5.06 -1.77
CA VAL A 50 18.35 -5.39 -1.82
C VAL A 50 19.13 -4.32 -2.60
N GLU A 51 20.40 -4.18 -2.29
CA GLU A 51 21.32 -3.38 -3.08
C GLU A 51 21.96 -4.24 -4.17
N LYS A 52 22.03 -3.71 -5.38
CA LYS A 52 22.66 -4.40 -6.50
C LYS A 52 23.36 -3.40 -7.43
N THR A 53 24.51 -3.83 -7.96
CA THR A 53 25.28 -3.08 -8.94
C THR A 53 25.12 -3.71 -10.31
N PHE A 54 24.86 -2.89 -11.31
CA PHE A 54 24.67 -3.30 -12.70
C PHE A 54 25.73 -2.71 -13.60
N ASN A 55 26.07 -3.44 -14.67
CA ASN A 55 26.79 -2.87 -15.78
C ASN A 55 25.81 -2.02 -16.62
N PRO A 56 26.17 -0.77 -16.99
CA PRO A 56 25.25 0.09 -17.75
C PRO A 56 24.74 -0.50 -19.07
N ASN A 57 25.48 -1.43 -19.65
CA ASN A 57 25.11 -2.10 -20.91
C ASN A 57 24.22 -3.33 -20.70
N ASP A 58 24.04 -3.79 -19.49
CA ASP A 58 23.13 -4.90 -19.20
C ASP A 58 21.70 -4.52 -19.56
N LYS A 59 20.99 -5.46 -20.20
CA LYS A 59 19.61 -5.26 -20.64
C LYS A 59 18.68 -6.26 -19.96
N TYR A 60 17.50 -5.76 -19.57
CA TYR A 60 16.47 -6.56 -18.92
C TYR A 60 15.10 -6.32 -19.58
N PRO A 61 14.22 -7.34 -19.63
CA PRO A 61 12.85 -7.14 -20.09
C PRO A 61 12.13 -6.17 -19.16
N THR A 62 11.46 -5.16 -19.73
CA THR A 62 10.57 -4.31 -18.96
C THR A 62 9.37 -5.12 -18.47
N ALA A 63 8.94 -4.84 -17.24
CA ALA A 63 7.76 -5.46 -16.66
C ALA A 63 6.62 -4.45 -16.61
N PHE A 64 5.43 -4.85 -17.07
CA PHE A 64 4.24 -4.01 -17.02
C PHE A 64 3.34 -4.46 -15.86
N ILE A 65 3.14 -3.55 -14.89
CA ILE A 65 2.24 -3.76 -13.76
C ILE A 65 0.88 -3.18 -14.14
N GLU A 66 -0.14 -4.02 -14.11
CA GLU A 66 -1.52 -3.59 -14.31
C GLU A 66 -2.11 -3.05 -13.02
N ARG A 67 -2.84 -1.95 -13.14
CA ARG A 67 -3.55 -1.29 -12.05
C ARG A 67 -5.00 -1.16 -12.44
N LYS A 68 -5.89 -1.56 -11.54
CA LYS A 68 -7.32 -1.46 -11.78
C LYS A 68 -8.03 -1.09 -10.49
N ASP A 69 -8.93 -0.11 -10.57
CA ASP A 69 -9.76 0.27 -9.44
C ASP A 69 -11.00 -0.63 -9.40
N MET A 70 -11.26 -1.23 -8.24
CA MET A 70 -12.40 -2.10 -8.01
C MET A 70 -13.00 -1.83 -6.63
N GLU A 71 -14.31 -2.01 -6.50
CA GLU A 71 -14.99 -1.87 -5.21
C GLU A 71 -14.90 -3.15 -4.40
N TYR A 72 -14.57 -3.00 -3.12
CA TYR A 72 -14.67 -4.10 -2.17
C TYR A 72 -16.14 -4.46 -1.96
N SER A 73 -16.50 -5.72 -2.15
CA SER A 73 -17.87 -6.19 -2.07
C SER A 73 -18.16 -6.89 -0.73
N TYR A 74 -17.51 -8.02 -0.49
CA TYR A 74 -17.68 -8.79 0.76
C TYR A 74 -16.52 -9.78 0.93
N SER A 75 -16.48 -10.43 2.10
CA SER A 75 -15.54 -11.53 2.34
C SER A 75 -16.27 -12.75 2.90
N ASP A 76 -15.74 -13.94 2.63
CA ASP A 76 -16.20 -15.20 3.20
C ASP A 76 -15.19 -15.82 4.18
N GLY A 77 -14.25 -15.01 4.67
CA GLY A 77 -13.19 -15.42 5.60
C GLY A 77 -11.82 -15.49 4.94
N ASP A 78 -11.64 -16.34 3.96
CA ASP A 78 -10.35 -16.51 3.27
C ASP A 78 -10.26 -15.72 1.97
N LEU A 79 -11.38 -15.49 1.31
CA LEU A 79 -11.46 -14.75 0.06
C LEU A 79 -12.19 -13.43 0.27
N TYR A 80 -11.63 -12.39 -0.34
CA TYR A 80 -12.20 -11.06 -0.39
C TYR A 80 -12.60 -10.77 -1.82
N TYR A 81 -13.85 -10.41 -2.04
CA TYR A 81 -14.42 -10.21 -3.37
C TYR A 81 -14.45 -8.74 -3.71
N PHE A 82 -13.86 -8.42 -4.85
CA PHE A 82 -13.83 -7.09 -5.43
C PHE A 82 -14.63 -7.08 -6.72
N MET A 83 -15.36 -6.02 -6.95
CA MET A 83 -16.23 -5.89 -8.13
C MET A 83 -15.72 -4.78 -9.04
N ASP A 84 -15.62 -5.09 -10.33
CA ASP A 84 -15.43 -4.11 -11.38
C ASP A 84 -16.76 -3.41 -11.64
N THR A 85 -16.83 -2.11 -11.37
CA THR A 85 -18.07 -1.34 -11.53
C THR A 85 -18.50 -1.13 -12.98
N GLU A 86 -17.60 -1.34 -13.93
CA GLU A 86 -17.90 -1.23 -15.35
C GLU A 86 -18.44 -2.54 -15.93
N THR A 87 -17.82 -3.66 -15.58
CA THR A 87 -18.17 -4.97 -16.15
C THR A 87 -19.03 -5.83 -15.23
N TRP A 88 -19.15 -5.46 -13.95
CA TRP A 88 -19.83 -6.21 -12.88
C TRP A 88 -19.19 -7.57 -12.58
N GLU A 89 -17.98 -7.80 -13.06
CA GLU A 89 -17.23 -9.01 -12.75
C GLU A 89 -16.68 -8.95 -11.33
N GLN A 90 -16.79 -10.07 -10.63
CA GLN A 90 -16.21 -10.24 -9.31
C GLN A 90 -14.84 -10.92 -9.39
N LEU A 91 -13.88 -10.38 -8.65
CA LEU A 91 -12.54 -10.95 -8.53
C LEU A 91 -12.32 -11.41 -7.10
N PRO A 92 -12.14 -12.73 -6.86
CA PRO A 92 -11.76 -13.21 -5.54
C PRO A 92 -10.27 -13.00 -5.31
N ILE A 93 -9.92 -12.41 -4.17
CA ILE A 93 -8.52 -12.18 -3.76
C ILE A 93 -8.30 -12.86 -2.43
N ASN A 94 -7.25 -13.67 -2.33
CA ASN A 94 -6.90 -14.36 -1.10
C ASN A 94 -6.44 -13.36 -0.03
N LYS A 95 -6.83 -13.59 1.22
CA LYS A 95 -6.45 -12.78 2.37
C LYS A 95 -4.95 -12.54 2.47
N SER A 96 -4.12 -13.47 2.04
CA SER A 96 -2.66 -13.35 2.08
C SER A 96 -2.10 -12.21 1.21
N VAL A 97 -2.86 -11.76 0.21
CA VAL A 97 -2.48 -10.64 -0.67
C VAL A 97 -2.73 -9.30 0.00
N LEU A 98 -3.65 -9.23 0.96
CA LEU A 98 -4.04 -8.00 1.64
C LEU A 98 -3.01 -7.60 2.69
N SER A 99 -2.70 -6.31 2.74
CA SER A 99 -1.83 -5.75 3.77
C SER A 99 -2.64 -5.37 5.01
N ASP A 100 -1.94 -5.06 6.11
CA ASP A 100 -2.56 -4.70 7.39
C ASP A 100 -3.51 -3.50 7.29
N ASN A 101 -3.24 -2.56 6.41
CA ASN A 101 -4.08 -1.37 6.22
C ASN A 101 -5.45 -1.68 5.60
N PHE A 102 -5.69 -2.89 5.11
CA PHE A 102 -7.01 -3.30 4.63
C PHE A 102 -8.06 -3.32 5.77
N LYS A 103 -7.64 -3.38 7.02
CA LYS A 103 -8.54 -3.29 8.18
C LYS A 103 -9.39 -2.02 8.25
N PHE A 104 -9.04 -0.99 7.48
CA PHE A 104 -9.79 0.26 7.37
C PHE A 104 -10.82 0.26 6.25
N VAL A 105 -10.87 -0.78 5.42
CA VAL A 105 -11.74 -0.85 4.25
C VAL A 105 -13.07 -1.46 4.65
N LYS A 106 -14.16 -0.76 4.32
CA LYS A 106 -15.52 -1.29 4.43
C LYS A 106 -16.11 -1.54 3.04
N GLU A 107 -17.24 -2.24 3.01
CA GLU A 107 -17.94 -2.54 1.77
C GLU A 107 -18.21 -1.27 0.94
N ASN A 108 -18.13 -1.41 -0.38
CA ASN A 108 -18.30 -0.36 -1.38
C ASN A 108 -17.18 0.67 -1.46
N MET A 109 -16.10 0.52 -0.71
CA MET A 109 -14.91 1.33 -0.90
C MET A 109 -14.12 0.87 -2.11
N GLU A 110 -13.64 1.85 -2.89
CA GLU A 110 -12.81 1.59 -4.06
C GLU A 110 -11.35 1.38 -3.64
N CYS A 111 -10.76 0.28 -4.10
CA CYS A 111 -9.37 -0.06 -3.88
C CYS A 111 -8.65 -0.21 -5.23
N THR A 112 -7.34 0.03 -5.25
CA THR A 112 -6.52 -0.21 -6.43
C THR A 112 -5.91 -1.60 -6.37
N ILE A 113 -6.19 -2.40 -7.39
CA ILE A 113 -5.70 -3.78 -7.52
C ILE A 113 -4.49 -3.76 -8.44
N TYR A 114 -3.37 -4.30 -7.95
CA TYR A 114 -2.13 -4.43 -8.70
C TYR A 114 -1.93 -5.87 -9.13
N SER A 115 -1.71 -6.09 -10.41
CA SER A 115 -1.45 -7.43 -10.96
C SER A 115 -0.29 -7.44 -11.94
N TYR A 116 0.31 -8.61 -12.09
CA TYR A 116 1.35 -8.87 -13.06
C TYR A 116 1.05 -10.20 -13.74
N LYS A 117 0.95 -10.18 -15.08
CA LYS A 117 0.58 -11.35 -15.91
C LYS A 117 -0.66 -12.07 -15.37
N GLY A 118 -1.69 -11.30 -15.01
CA GLY A 118 -2.95 -11.83 -14.51
C GLY A 118 -2.96 -12.27 -13.06
N LYS A 119 -1.83 -12.18 -12.35
CA LYS A 119 -1.73 -12.53 -10.92
C LYS A 119 -1.76 -11.27 -10.07
N VAL A 120 -2.75 -11.17 -9.20
CA VAL A 120 -2.85 -10.08 -8.22
C VAL A 120 -1.80 -10.28 -7.12
N PHE A 121 -1.04 -9.25 -6.83
CA PHE A 121 -0.02 -9.30 -5.78
C PHE A 121 -0.18 -8.20 -4.71
N ASN A 122 -0.99 -7.20 -4.95
CA ASN A 122 -1.25 -6.14 -3.98
C ASN A 122 -2.62 -5.51 -4.17
N VAL A 123 -3.20 -5.08 -3.06
CA VAL A 123 -4.44 -4.30 -3.01
C VAL A 123 -4.16 -3.07 -2.17
N GLU A 124 -4.32 -1.89 -2.76
CA GLU A 124 -4.10 -0.61 -2.09
C GLU A 124 -5.43 0.03 -1.72
N PRO A 125 -5.74 0.19 -0.42
CA PRO A 125 -6.92 0.90 0.03
C PRO A 125 -6.88 2.38 -0.36
N PRO A 126 -8.02 3.09 -0.33
CA PRO A 126 -8.01 4.54 -0.42
C PRO A 126 -7.10 5.11 0.69
N PHE A 127 -6.36 6.17 0.38
CA PHE A 127 -5.44 6.77 1.36
C PHE A 127 -6.18 7.38 2.55
N PHE A 128 -7.39 7.88 2.32
CA PHE A 128 -8.22 8.51 3.34
C PHE A 128 -9.58 7.87 3.35
N VAL A 129 -10.05 7.52 4.54
CA VAL A 129 -11.36 6.91 4.75
C VAL A 129 -12.10 7.64 5.86
N GLU A 130 -13.42 7.61 5.78
CA GLU A 130 -14.31 8.12 6.83
C GLU A 130 -14.98 6.93 7.51
N LEU A 131 -14.76 6.78 8.82
CA LEU A 131 -15.25 5.65 9.59
C LEU A 131 -15.88 6.13 10.89
N GLU A 132 -16.98 5.46 11.28
CA GLU A 132 -17.63 5.70 12.56
C GLU A 132 -16.85 5.06 13.71
N VAL A 133 -16.71 5.81 14.80
CA VAL A 133 -16.19 5.29 16.06
C VAL A 133 -17.33 4.50 16.76
N THR A 134 -17.15 3.20 16.86
CA THR A 134 -18.17 2.31 17.46
C THR A 134 -17.96 2.12 18.95
N ASP A 135 -16.73 2.26 19.45
CA ASP A 135 -16.39 2.16 20.86
C ASP A 135 -15.16 3.00 21.19
N THR A 136 -15.22 3.71 22.31
CA THR A 136 -14.09 4.47 22.86
C THR A 136 -14.38 4.81 24.32
N ASP A 137 -13.32 5.06 25.08
CA ASP A 137 -13.46 5.53 26.45
C ASP A 137 -13.94 6.98 26.50
N PRO A 138 -14.69 7.38 27.52
CA PRO A 138 -15.00 8.79 27.72
C PRO A 138 -13.73 9.61 27.96
N GLY A 139 -13.66 10.80 27.38
CA GLY A 139 -12.60 11.75 27.66
C GLY A 139 -12.79 12.33 29.07
N PHE A 140 -11.72 12.36 29.87
CA PHE A 140 -11.79 12.93 31.21
C PHE A 140 -11.48 14.42 31.17
N ALA A 141 -12.37 15.24 31.74
CA ALA A 141 -12.11 16.65 32.00
C ALA A 141 -11.00 16.75 33.05
N GLY A 142 -9.95 17.53 32.76
CA GLY A 142 -8.82 17.71 33.67
C GLY A 142 -7.54 16.98 33.24
N ASN A 143 -7.57 16.23 32.15
CA ASN A 143 -6.35 15.72 31.54
C ASN A 143 -5.68 16.88 30.78
N THR A 144 -4.59 17.39 31.35
CA THR A 144 -3.90 18.59 30.83
C THR A 144 -2.75 18.28 29.86
N ALA A 145 -2.52 17.00 29.54
CA ALA A 145 -1.48 16.63 28.60
C ALA A 145 -1.84 17.11 27.19
N THR A 146 -1.00 17.94 26.62
CA THR A 146 -1.06 18.29 25.19
C THR A 146 -0.86 17.02 24.36
N ASN A 147 -1.70 16.82 23.34
CA ASN A 147 -1.68 15.66 22.46
C ASN A 147 -2.04 14.32 23.16
N ALA A 148 -2.77 14.36 24.25
CA ALA A 148 -3.30 13.15 24.88
C ALA A 148 -4.26 12.44 23.93
N THR A 149 -4.12 11.13 23.83
CA THR A 149 -4.95 10.28 22.98
C THR A 149 -5.54 9.13 23.78
N LYS A 150 -6.58 8.53 23.24
CA LYS A 150 -7.22 7.34 23.78
C LYS A 150 -7.48 6.32 22.66
N PRO A 151 -7.57 5.02 22.97
CA PRO A 151 -7.94 4.03 21.96
C PRO A 151 -9.40 4.19 21.55
N ALA A 152 -9.66 3.94 20.28
CA ALA A 152 -11.00 3.89 19.72
C ALA A 152 -11.10 2.72 18.74
N THR A 153 -12.26 2.05 18.76
CA THR A 153 -12.59 1.00 17.82
C THR A 153 -13.49 1.58 16.74
N LEU A 154 -13.14 1.32 15.48
CA LEU A 154 -13.88 1.79 14.32
C LEU A 154 -14.89 0.75 13.82
N GLU A 155 -15.83 1.16 12.99
CA GLU A 155 -16.89 0.28 12.45
C GLU A 155 -16.36 -0.94 11.69
N THR A 156 -15.13 -0.89 11.18
CA THR A 156 -14.45 -2.02 10.53
C THR A 156 -13.79 -2.99 11.51
N GLY A 157 -13.82 -2.69 12.80
CA GLY A 157 -13.11 -3.45 13.83
C GLY A 157 -11.67 -3.00 14.09
N ALA A 158 -11.16 -2.06 13.31
CA ALA A 158 -9.81 -1.53 13.50
C ALA A 158 -9.73 -0.66 14.76
N GLU A 159 -8.62 -0.78 15.50
CA GLU A 159 -8.31 0.09 16.64
C GLU A 159 -7.27 1.12 16.26
N ILE A 160 -7.54 2.37 16.61
CA ILE A 160 -6.60 3.48 16.45
C ILE A 160 -6.61 4.38 17.67
N LYS A 161 -5.67 5.30 17.75
CA LYS A 161 -5.65 6.35 18.76
C LYS A 161 -6.30 7.61 18.24
N VAL A 162 -7.20 8.17 19.03
CA VAL A 162 -7.94 9.40 18.71
C VAL A 162 -7.74 10.43 19.83
N PRO A 163 -7.94 11.74 19.54
CA PRO A 163 -7.97 12.76 20.59
C PRO A 163 -9.04 12.46 21.65
N LEU A 164 -8.82 12.96 22.88
CA LEU A 164 -9.74 12.71 24.00
C LEU A 164 -11.16 13.21 23.78
N PHE A 165 -11.34 14.22 22.90
CA PHE A 165 -12.65 14.83 22.62
C PHE A 165 -13.53 14.01 21.67
N ILE A 166 -13.00 12.96 21.07
CA ILE A 166 -13.77 12.11 20.14
C ILE A 166 -14.66 11.16 20.97
N ASP A 167 -15.96 11.16 20.63
CA ASP A 167 -16.96 10.34 21.27
C ASP A 167 -17.44 9.20 20.36
N ARG A 168 -18.02 8.20 20.98
CA ARG A 168 -18.71 7.12 20.28
C ARG A 168 -19.80 7.67 19.38
N GLY A 169 -19.90 7.16 18.16
CA GLY A 169 -20.86 7.60 17.15
C GLY A 169 -20.36 8.71 16.24
N GLU A 170 -19.21 9.32 16.53
CA GLU A 170 -18.63 10.30 15.62
C GLU A 170 -17.98 9.64 14.42
N ILE A 171 -18.09 10.29 13.26
CA ILE A 171 -17.41 9.88 12.03
C ILE A 171 -16.11 10.65 11.94
N ILE A 172 -15.03 9.93 11.77
CA ILE A 172 -13.67 10.50 11.71
C ILE A 172 -12.99 10.12 10.40
N ARG A 173 -12.05 10.96 10.01
CA ARG A 173 -11.19 10.74 8.85
C ARG A 173 -9.86 10.14 9.29
N VAL A 174 -9.46 9.07 8.64
CA VAL A 174 -8.26 8.29 8.97
C VAL A 174 -7.36 8.18 7.74
N ASP A 175 -6.06 8.33 7.93
CA ASP A 175 -5.06 8.00 6.92
C ASP A 175 -4.76 6.50 7.01
N THR A 176 -5.13 5.74 6.00
CA THR A 176 -4.95 4.28 5.98
C THR A 176 -3.48 3.85 5.88
N ARG A 177 -2.62 4.72 5.38
CA ARG A 177 -1.18 4.43 5.24
C ARG A 177 -0.47 4.39 6.59
N THR A 178 -0.88 5.23 7.52
CA THR A 178 -0.28 5.37 8.86
C THR A 178 -1.18 4.83 9.98
N GLY A 179 -2.48 4.72 9.73
CA GLY A 179 -3.47 4.38 10.75
C GLY A 179 -3.80 5.54 11.68
N GLU A 180 -3.46 6.76 11.30
CA GLU A 180 -3.62 7.93 12.17
C GLU A 180 -4.93 8.67 11.93
N TYR A 181 -5.51 9.17 13.03
CA TYR A 181 -6.61 10.10 12.99
C TYR A 181 -6.17 11.43 12.36
N LEU A 182 -6.99 11.96 11.47
CA LEU A 182 -6.72 13.25 10.81
C LEU A 182 -7.66 14.34 11.31
N SER A 183 -8.96 14.08 11.28
CA SER A 183 -9.99 15.08 11.64
C SER A 183 -11.34 14.40 11.86
N ARG A 184 -12.28 15.16 12.40
CA ARG A 184 -13.70 14.80 12.28
C ARG A 184 -14.12 14.91 10.81
N ALA A 185 -14.97 14.02 10.39
CA ALA A 185 -15.53 14.07 9.03
C ALA A 185 -16.58 15.18 8.88
#